data_0cdc4a5616ee96182d4ee62b02ea50c6
#
_entry.id   0cdc4a5616ee96182d4ee62b02ea50c6
#
_cell.length_a   1.000
_cell.length_b   1.000
_cell.length_c   1.000
_cell.angle_alpha   90.00
_cell.angle_beta   90.00
_cell.angle_gamma   90.00
#
_symmetry.space_group_name_H-M   'P 1'
#
loop_
_entity.id
_entity.type
_entity.pdbx_description
1 polymer ?
#
loop_
_entity_poly.entity_id
_entity_poly.type
_entity_poly.pdbx_seq_one_letter_code
_entity_poly.pdbx_strand_id
1 'polypeptide(L)'
;MQLSKIESISIYYLGSKMDHLSQAKRVIQIEIDEINDLLNRIDDNFSSAIELLESTISSGHKIVVVGVGKSHNIGHKIGATLNSTGAPCVILNTQNALHGDIGVISDGDTILALSYSGETQEILNILPYLKRFDISLISMTGKPESSLGKNSDIVLNTSVKREACPMNLAPTSSTTAMLVLGDALAMTLLDSRGFVKEDFAKLHPGGTLGRTLLTKVSDIMRAGE
;
A
#
# COMPACT_ATOMS: atom_id res chain seq x y z
N MET A 1 -8.46 34.12 30.18
CA MET A 1 -9.11 34.46 28.89
C MET A 1 -9.00 33.31 27.87
N GLN A 2 -9.13 32.06 28.33
CA GLN A 2 -8.98 30.84 27.46
C GLN A 2 -10.15 29.85 27.58
N LEU A 3 -11.14 30.12 28.41
CA LEU A 3 -12.33 29.24 28.58
C LEU A 3 -13.52 29.59 27.67
N SER A 4 -13.55 30.80 27.07
CA SER A 4 -14.68 31.25 26.24
C SER A 4 -14.68 30.71 24.78
N LYS A 5 -13.59 30.10 24.32
CA LYS A 5 -13.51 29.50 22.96
C LYS A 5 -14.01 28.04 22.88
N ILE A 6 -14.05 27.35 24.01
CA ILE A 6 -14.50 25.94 24.05
C ILE A 6 -16.02 25.87 24.12
N GLU A 7 -16.67 26.82 24.81
CA GLU A 7 -18.15 26.86 24.90
C GLU A 7 -18.81 27.22 23.56
N SER A 8 -18.19 28.06 22.72
CA SER A 8 -18.74 28.43 21.42
C SER A 8 -18.73 27.30 20.36
N ILE A 9 -17.85 26.32 20.51
CA ILE A 9 -17.80 25.13 19.61
C ILE A 9 -18.88 24.11 20.02
N SER A 10 -19.22 24.01 21.29
CA SER A 10 -20.23 23.07 21.80
C SER A 10 -21.67 23.45 21.45
N ILE A 11 -21.97 24.73 21.25
CA ILE A 11 -23.33 25.24 21.00
C ILE A 11 -23.75 25.05 19.53
N TYR A 12 -22.82 24.95 18.59
CA TYR A 12 -23.14 24.72 17.16
C TYR A 12 -23.58 23.29 16.84
N TYR A 13 -23.39 22.31 17.76
CA TYR A 13 -23.75 20.90 17.54
C TYR A 13 -25.13 20.51 18.09
N LEU A 14 -25.86 21.40 18.76
CA LEU A 14 -27.09 21.07 19.50
C LEU A 14 -28.41 21.43 18.76
N GLY A 15 -28.40 21.71 17.46
CA GLY A 15 -29.63 22.23 16.83
C GLY A 15 -30.07 21.71 15.48
N SER A 16 -29.25 21.01 14.70
CA SER A 16 -29.69 20.41 13.42
C SER A 16 -29.45 18.90 13.42
N LYS A 17 -30.50 18.14 13.12
CA LYS A 17 -30.39 16.69 12.86
C LYS A 17 -29.33 16.50 11.76
N MET A 18 -28.20 15.89 12.11
CA MET A 18 -27.09 15.68 11.16
C MET A 18 -27.62 14.93 9.93
N ASP A 19 -27.49 15.52 8.76
CA ASP A 19 -27.82 14.84 7.51
C ASP A 19 -26.69 13.85 7.15
N HIS A 20 -26.89 12.61 7.51
CA HIS A 20 -25.94 11.53 7.29
C HIS A 20 -25.58 11.31 5.81
N LEU A 21 -26.55 11.50 4.90
CA LEU A 21 -26.31 11.35 3.46
C LEU A 21 -25.40 12.45 2.91
N SER A 22 -25.69 13.70 3.24
CA SER A 22 -24.83 14.82 2.87
C SER A 22 -23.41 14.66 3.46
N GLN A 23 -23.31 14.20 4.70
CA GLN A 23 -22.02 13.97 5.34
C GLN A 23 -21.24 12.84 4.64
N ALA A 24 -21.88 11.73 4.30
CA ALA A 24 -21.24 10.63 3.57
C ALA A 24 -20.73 11.09 2.19
N LYS A 25 -21.57 11.81 1.44
CA LYS A 25 -21.18 12.39 0.14
C LYS A 25 -19.99 13.34 0.27
N ARG A 26 -19.97 14.19 1.32
CA ARG A 26 -18.85 15.09 1.60
C ARG A 26 -17.55 14.34 1.83
N VAL A 27 -17.57 13.26 2.64
CA VAL A 27 -16.38 12.44 2.90
C VAL A 27 -15.85 11.83 1.59
N ILE A 28 -16.71 11.19 0.82
CA ILE A 28 -16.34 10.58 -0.46
C ILE A 28 -15.78 11.63 -1.43
N GLN A 29 -16.41 12.81 -1.52
CA GLN A 29 -15.94 13.87 -2.41
C GLN A 29 -14.55 14.37 -2.04
N ILE A 30 -14.24 14.51 -0.73
CA ILE A 30 -12.89 14.88 -0.27
C ILE A 30 -11.86 13.84 -0.72
N GLU A 31 -12.15 12.56 -0.57
CA GLU A 31 -11.22 11.50 -1.00
C GLU A 31 -11.03 11.49 -2.52
N ILE A 32 -12.10 11.71 -3.30
CA ILE A 32 -12.02 11.86 -4.77
C ILE A 32 -11.11 13.03 -5.14
N ASP A 33 -11.27 14.18 -4.50
CA ASP A 33 -10.47 15.37 -4.77
C ASP A 33 -8.97 15.09 -4.50
N GLU A 34 -8.64 14.41 -3.40
CA GLU A 34 -7.26 14.04 -3.07
C GLU A 34 -6.66 12.98 -4.02
N ILE A 35 -7.48 12.05 -4.54
CA ILE A 35 -7.06 11.09 -5.57
C ILE A 35 -6.79 11.81 -6.90
N ASN A 36 -7.61 12.79 -7.29
CA ASN A 36 -7.37 13.61 -8.48
C ASN A 36 -6.05 14.40 -8.35
N ASP A 37 -5.75 14.92 -7.16
CA ASP A 37 -4.46 15.56 -6.89
C ASP A 37 -3.29 14.56 -6.94
N LEU A 38 -3.48 13.33 -6.48
CA LEU A 38 -2.49 12.26 -6.61
C LEU A 38 -2.20 11.94 -8.08
N LEU A 39 -3.24 11.81 -8.90
CA LEU A 39 -3.10 11.56 -10.35
C LEU A 39 -2.20 12.59 -11.02
N ASN A 40 -2.31 13.88 -10.65
CA ASN A 40 -1.51 14.95 -11.19
C ASN A 40 -0.06 14.98 -10.68
N ARG A 41 0.27 14.18 -9.67
CA ARG A 41 1.61 14.08 -9.08
C ARG A 41 2.39 12.83 -9.47
N ILE A 42 1.78 11.93 -10.25
CA ILE A 42 2.51 10.77 -10.80
C ILE A 42 3.59 11.29 -11.74
N ASP A 43 4.82 10.90 -11.49
CA ASP A 43 6.03 11.37 -12.16
C ASP A 43 6.96 10.20 -12.51
N ASP A 44 8.17 10.52 -12.99
CA ASP A 44 9.18 9.53 -13.40
C ASP A 44 9.62 8.60 -12.26
N ASN A 45 9.45 8.99 -10.99
CA ASN A 45 9.71 8.09 -9.86
C ASN A 45 8.78 6.87 -9.89
N PHE A 46 7.55 7.02 -10.38
CA PHE A 46 6.65 5.89 -10.54
C PHE A 46 7.21 4.89 -11.58
N SER A 47 7.68 5.37 -12.73
CA SER A 47 8.30 4.53 -13.75
C SER A 47 9.55 3.83 -13.22
N SER A 48 10.41 4.56 -12.53
CA SER A 48 11.62 4.01 -11.89
C SER A 48 11.28 2.95 -10.84
N ALA A 49 10.18 3.12 -10.09
CA ALA A 49 9.72 2.13 -9.12
C ALA A 49 9.24 0.84 -9.84
N ILE A 50 8.53 0.95 -10.95
CA ILE A 50 8.12 -0.22 -11.75
C ILE A 50 9.34 -0.97 -12.28
N GLU A 51 10.30 -0.27 -12.91
CA GLU A 51 11.53 -0.86 -13.44
C GLU A 51 12.34 -1.59 -12.36
N LEU A 52 12.46 -0.98 -11.17
CA LEU A 52 13.13 -1.59 -10.04
C LEU A 52 12.41 -2.86 -9.56
N LEU A 53 11.08 -2.81 -9.40
CA LEU A 53 10.29 -3.97 -8.98
C LEU A 53 10.33 -5.11 -10.02
N GLU A 54 10.32 -4.78 -11.31
CA GLU A 54 10.50 -5.78 -12.39
C GLU A 54 11.87 -6.45 -12.30
N SER A 55 12.93 -5.68 -12.14
CA SER A 55 14.30 -6.17 -12.00
C SER A 55 14.41 -7.09 -10.79
N THR A 56 13.85 -6.69 -9.65
CA THR A 56 13.80 -7.50 -8.41
C THR A 56 13.18 -8.86 -8.67
N ILE A 57 11.98 -8.89 -9.26
CA ILE A 57 11.24 -10.14 -9.48
C ILE A 57 11.92 -11.01 -10.55
N SER A 58 12.41 -10.40 -11.63
CA SER A 58 13.07 -11.11 -12.73
C SER A 58 14.38 -11.78 -12.28
N SER A 59 15.04 -11.21 -11.28
CA SER A 59 16.24 -11.75 -10.63
C SER A 59 15.93 -12.82 -9.58
N GLY A 60 14.66 -13.17 -9.36
CA GLY A 60 14.23 -14.21 -8.42
C GLY A 60 14.11 -13.71 -6.97
N HIS A 61 14.14 -12.41 -6.74
CA HIS A 61 13.96 -11.78 -5.45
C HIS A 61 12.49 -11.39 -5.21
N LYS A 62 12.20 -10.82 -4.05
CA LYS A 62 10.83 -10.49 -3.63
C LYS A 62 10.69 -9.05 -3.18
N ILE A 63 9.45 -8.61 -3.08
CA ILE A 63 9.07 -7.33 -2.49
C ILE A 63 8.78 -7.57 -1.00
N VAL A 64 9.36 -6.74 -0.13
CA VAL A 64 9.09 -6.78 1.31
C VAL A 64 8.34 -5.50 1.69
N VAL A 65 7.07 -5.63 2.03
CA VAL A 65 6.24 -4.48 2.41
C VAL A 65 6.36 -4.23 3.91
N VAL A 66 6.60 -2.96 4.28
CA VAL A 66 6.76 -2.50 5.65
C VAL A 66 5.79 -1.36 5.95
N GLY A 67 5.10 -1.40 7.08
CA GLY A 67 4.20 -0.34 7.52
C GLY A 67 3.82 -0.51 8.98
N VAL A 68 3.19 0.52 9.58
CA VAL A 68 2.72 0.50 10.98
C VAL A 68 1.27 0.96 11.03
N GLY A 69 0.47 0.35 11.90
CA GLY A 69 -0.93 0.73 12.12
C GLY A 69 -1.78 0.67 10.85
N LYS A 70 -2.42 1.77 10.46
CA LYS A 70 -3.26 1.81 9.26
C LYS A 70 -2.44 1.62 7.97
N SER A 71 -1.22 2.15 7.90
CA SER A 71 -0.32 1.92 6.77
C SER A 71 0.06 0.44 6.64
N HIS A 72 0.20 -0.31 7.75
CA HIS A 72 0.39 -1.76 7.72
C HIS A 72 -0.79 -2.49 7.08
N ASN A 73 -2.03 -2.11 7.45
CA ASN A 73 -3.23 -2.71 6.85
C ASN A 73 -3.32 -2.43 5.34
N ILE A 74 -2.97 -1.22 4.90
CA ILE A 74 -2.86 -0.89 3.48
C ILE A 74 -1.75 -1.71 2.82
N GLY A 75 -0.59 -1.82 3.47
CA GLY A 75 0.52 -2.66 3.01
C GLY A 75 0.14 -4.13 2.83
N HIS A 76 -0.65 -4.69 3.76
CA HIS A 76 -1.21 -6.04 3.62
C HIS A 76 -2.08 -6.19 2.36
N LYS A 77 -2.95 -5.21 2.08
CA LYS A 77 -3.78 -5.25 0.87
C LYS A 77 -2.92 -5.16 -0.38
N ILE A 78 -1.95 -4.26 -0.43
CA ILE A 78 -1.03 -4.12 -1.56
C ILE A 78 -0.25 -5.42 -1.78
N GLY A 79 0.33 -5.99 -0.72
CA GLY A 79 1.07 -7.25 -0.79
C GLY A 79 0.21 -8.43 -1.24
N ALA A 80 -1.04 -8.50 -0.79
CA ALA A 80 -1.99 -9.51 -1.27
C ALA A 80 -2.29 -9.35 -2.77
N THR A 81 -2.44 -8.10 -3.25
CA THR A 81 -2.62 -7.80 -4.67
C THR A 81 -1.38 -8.22 -5.48
N LEU A 82 -0.17 -7.85 -5.04
CA LEU A 82 1.09 -8.24 -5.68
C LEU A 82 1.21 -9.76 -5.79
N ASN A 83 1.01 -10.49 -4.69
CA ASN A 83 1.05 -11.95 -4.69
C ASN A 83 0.04 -12.55 -5.66
N SER A 84 -1.20 -12.04 -5.69
CA SER A 84 -2.25 -12.52 -6.57
C SER A 84 -2.00 -12.22 -8.06
N THR A 85 -1.08 -11.31 -8.34
CA THR A 85 -0.66 -10.91 -9.70
C THR A 85 0.76 -11.39 -10.06
N GLY A 86 1.28 -12.36 -9.30
CA GLY A 86 2.53 -13.04 -9.62
C GLY A 86 3.80 -12.26 -9.26
N ALA A 87 3.69 -11.24 -8.42
CA ALA A 87 4.83 -10.53 -7.84
C ALA A 87 5.06 -11.05 -6.40
N PRO A 88 6.10 -11.86 -6.14
CA PRO A 88 6.35 -12.41 -4.80
C PRO A 88 6.51 -11.30 -3.77
N CYS A 89 5.66 -11.31 -2.75
CA CYS A 89 5.62 -10.27 -1.74
C CYS A 89 5.42 -10.87 -0.35
N VAL A 90 6.13 -10.34 0.64
CA VAL A 90 5.95 -10.65 2.06
C VAL A 90 5.73 -9.37 2.85
N ILE A 91 5.04 -9.48 3.97
CA ILE A 91 4.79 -8.35 4.86
C ILE A 91 5.68 -8.51 6.09
N LEU A 92 6.54 -7.55 6.33
CA LEU A 92 7.40 -7.53 7.53
C LEU A 92 6.71 -6.74 8.64
N ASN A 93 6.51 -7.39 9.77
CA ASN A 93 6.06 -6.71 10.98
C ASN A 93 7.24 -6.01 11.66
N THR A 94 7.18 -4.67 11.73
CA THR A 94 8.26 -3.85 12.30
C THR A 94 8.52 -4.12 13.79
N GLN A 95 7.50 -4.52 14.55
CA GLN A 95 7.66 -4.83 15.98
C GLN A 95 8.47 -6.11 16.20
N ASN A 96 8.29 -7.09 15.32
CA ASN A 96 8.98 -8.37 15.39
C ASN A 96 10.31 -8.38 14.60
N ALA A 97 10.51 -7.40 13.70
CA ALA A 97 11.68 -7.34 12.83
C ALA A 97 12.99 -7.50 13.61
N LEU A 98 13.14 -6.75 14.71
CA LEU A 98 14.35 -6.80 15.55
C LEU A 98 14.44 -8.05 16.45
N HIS A 99 13.42 -8.91 16.43
CA HIS A 99 13.37 -10.17 17.18
C HIS A 99 13.48 -11.41 16.27
N GLY A 100 13.98 -11.21 15.04
CA GLY A 100 14.29 -12.31 14.11
C GLY A 100 13.53 -12.27 12.79
N ASP A 101 12.36 -11.59 12.70
CA ASP A 101 11.56 -11.54 11.47
C ASP A 101 12.29 -10.83 10.31
N ILE A 102 13.32 -10.01 10.61
CA ILE A 102 14.19 -9.41 9.58
C ILE A 102 14.90 -10.48 8.74
N GLY A 103 15.04 -11.69 9.24
CA GLY A 103 15.61 -12.83 8.52
C GLY A 103 14.82 -13.26 7.28
N VAL A 104 13.64 -12.70 7.05
CA VAL A 104 12.88 -12.90 5.79
C VAL A 104 13.52 -12.16 4.61
N ILE A 105 14.37 -11.15 4.88
CA ILE A 105 15.03 -10.31 3.88
C ILE A 105 16.28 -11.00 3.36
N SER A 106 16.50 -10.88 2.06
CA SER A 106 17.70 -11.36 1.37
C SER A 106 18.29 -10.23 0.52
N ASP A 107 19.57 -10.32 0.22
CA ASP A 107 20.20 -9.43 -0.75
C ASP A 107 19.47 -9.51 -2.09
N GLY A 108 19.28 -8.37 -2.74
CA GLY A 108 18.52 -8.21 -3.97
C GLY A 108 17.02 -7.96 -3.79
N ASP A 109 16.48 -8.08 -2.57
CA ASP A 109 15.07 -7.75 -2.31
C ASP A 109 14.81 -6.24 -2.42
N THR A 110 13.58 -5.87 -2.75
CA THR A 110 13.13 -4.47 -2.69
C THR A 110 12.15 -4.28 -1.53
N ILE A 111 12.47 -3.31 -0.67
CA ILE A 111 11.58 -2.90 0.42
C ILE A 111 10.60 -1.84 -0.09
N LEU A 112 9.32 -2.03 0.15
CA LEU A 112 8.27 -1.04 -0.05
C LEU A 112 7.77 -0.56 1.32
N ALA A 113 8.24 0.61 1.75
CA ALA A 113 7.93 1.16 3.07
C ALA A 113 6.79 2.20 3.01
N LEU A 114 5.73 1.97 3.78
CA LEU A 114 4.55 2.83 3.85
C LEU A 114 4.53 3.62 5.15
N SER A 115 4.71 4.93 5.08
CA SER A 115 4.58 5.84 6.23
C SER A 115 4.17 7.23 5.78
N TYR A 116 2.94 7.64 6.10
CA TYR A 116 2.46 8.96 5.68
C TYR A 116 3.31 10.11 6.22
N SER A 117 3.70 10.05 7.50
CA SER A 117 4.59 11.07 8.10
C SER A 117 6.04 10.92 7.64
N GLY A 118 6.46 9.71 7.24
CA GLY A 118 7.85 9.36 7.00
C GLY A 118 8.75 9.42 8.24
N GLU A 119 8.15 9.60 9.42
CA GLU A 119 8.82 9.73 10.74
C GLU A 119 8.34 8.64 11.74
N THR A 120 7.75 7.55 11.23
CA THR A 120 7.29 6.44 12.07
C THR A 120 8.51 5.75 12.72
N GLN A 121 8.61 5.85 14.04
CA GLN A 121 9.81 5.44 14.76
C GLN A 121 10.14 3.96 14.58
N GLU A 122 9.14 3.09 14.54
CA GLU A 122 9.30 1.65 14.35
C GLU A 122 9.94 1.33 12.98
N ILE A 123 9.63 2.11 11.94
CA ILE A 123 10.26 1.96 10.62
C ILE A 123 11.69 2.53 10.67
N LEU A 124 11.87 3.71 11.25
CA LEU A 124 13.19 4.34 11.35
C LEU A 124 14.17 3.49 12.16
N ASN A 125 13.70 2.80 13.20
CA ASN A 125 14.53 1.93 14.03
C ASN A 125 15.07 0.70 13.28
N ILE A 126 14.35 0.20 12.27
CA ILE A 126 14.81 -0.95 11.49
C ILE A 126 15.67 -0.56 10.29
N LEU A 127 15.62 0.68 9.81
CA LEU A 127 16.39 1.13 8.63
C LEU A 127 17.90 0.81 8.70
N PRO A 128 18.61 1.04 9.83
CA PRO A 128 20.05 0.71 9.92
C PRO A 128 20.32 -0.78 9.75
N TYR A 129 19.37 -1.64 10.08
CA TYR A 129 19.50 -3.09 9.94
C TYR A 129 19.14 -3.54 8.52
N LEU A 130 18.12 -2.90 7.88
CA LEU A 130 17.80 -3.13 6.48
C LEU A 130 18.99 -2.80 5.58
N LYS A 131 19.69 -1.69 5.86
CA LYS A 131 20.89 -1.24 5.12
C LYS A 131 22.13 -2.16 5.26
N ARG A 132 22.04 -3.23 6.04
CA ARG A 132 23.10 -4.27 6.08
C ARG A 132 22.94 -5.30 4.96
N PHE A 133 21.79 -5.34 4.34
CA PHE A 133 21.51 -6.14 3.15
C PHE A 133 21.71 -5.26 1.91
N ASP A 134 22.05 -5.89 0.80
CA ASP A 134 22.06 -5.24 -0.51
C ASP A 134 20.63 -5.17 -1.04
N ILE A 135 19.88 -4.19 -0.58
CA ILE A 135 18.46 -3.99 -0.90
C ILE A 135 18.23 -2.60 -1.49
N SER A 136 17.14 -2.48 -2.25
CA SER A 136 16.61 -1.19 -2.66
C SER A 136 15.41 -0.80 -1.80
N LEU A 137 15.23 0.48 -1.53
CA LEU A 137 14.15 1.01 -0.70
C LEU A 137 13.26 1.99 -1.47
N ILE A 138 12.02 1.61 -1.67
CA ILE A 138 10.95 2.49 -2.19
C ILE A 138 10.10 2.93 -0.99
N SER A 139 9.87 4.23 -0.83
CA SER A 139 8.93 4.74 0.16
C SER A 139 7.66 5.30 -0.46
N MET A 140 6.51 5.01 0.17
CA MET A 140 5.24 5.69 -0.05
C MET A 140 4.98 6.62 1.14
N THR A 141 5.15 7.92 0.93
CA THR A 141 5.06 8.91 2.02
C THR A 141 4.36 10.19 1.57
N GLY A 142 3.65 10.82 2.50
CA GLY A 142 3.09 12.16 2.30
C GLY A 142 4.11 13.29 2.50
N LYS A 143 5.34 12.95 2.93
CA LYS A 143 6.42 13.91 3.20
C LYS A 143 7.74 13.42 2.60
N PRO A 144 8.02 13.72 1.32
CA PRO A 144 9.24 13.28 0.63
C PRO A 144 10.53 13.65 1.37
N GLU A 145 10.57 14.83 2.03
CA GLU A 145 11.73 15.33 2.78
C GLU A 145 11.88 14.73 4.19
N SER A 146 11.03 13.77 4.56
CA SER A 146 11.11 13.08 5.85
C SER A 146 12.35 12.20 5.98
N SER A 147 12.60 11.71 7.20
CA SER A 147 13.68 10.77 7.47
C SER A 147 13.58 9.50 6.62
N LEU A 148 12.39 8.94 6.43
CA LEU A 148 12.17 7.81 5.53
C LEU A 148 12.47 8.18 4.07
N GLY A 149 11.91 9.29 3.58
CA GLY A 149 12.10 9.73 2.20
C GLY A 149 13.58 9.93 1.86
N LYS A 150 14.35 10.60 2.72
CA LYS A 150 15.81 10.82 2.55
C LYS A 150 16.64 9.54 2.59
N ASN A 151 16.13 8.48 3.17
CA ASN A 151 16.80 7.19 3.22
C ASN A 151 16.37 6.23 2.10
N SER A 152 15.41 6.62 1.26
CA SER A 152 14.85 5.82 0.18
C SER A 152 15.56 6.12 -1.14
N ASP A 153 15.71 5.09 -1.98
CA ASP A 153 16.23 5.21 -3.33
C ASP A 153 15.19 5.85 -4.26
N ILE A 154 13.90 5.53 -4.02
CA ILE A 154 12.76 6.08 -4.76
C ILE A 154 11.68 6.51 -3.76
N VAL A 155 11.12 7.70 -3.98
CA VAL A 155 10.03 8.25 -3.16
C VAL A 155 8.77 8.41 -4.00
N LEU A 156 7.71 7.73 -3.61
CA LEU A 156 6.38 7.86 -4.17
C LEU A 156 5.55 8.79 -3.28
N ASN A 157 5.23 9.96 -3.77
CA ASN A 157 4.57 11.01 -3.00
C ASN A 157 3.05 10.77 -2.89
N THR A 158 2.58 10.37 -1.70
CA THR A 158 1.17 10.15 -1.35
C THR A 158 0.57 11.30 -0.52
N SER A 159 1.15 12.51 -0.58
CA SER A 159 0.64 13.65 0.19
C SER A 159 -0.82 13.95 -0.13
N VAL A 160 -1.57 14.37 0.87
CA VAL A 160 -2.94 14.87 0.74
C VAL A 160 -3.04 16.25 1.40
N LYS A 161 -3.90 17.10 0.89
CA LYS A 161 -4.15 18.44 1.45
C LYS A 161 -4.90 18.35 2.78
N ARG A 162 -5.80 17.35 2.90
CA ARG A 162 -6.58 17.11 4.11
C ARG A 162 -7.09 15.69 4.20
N GLU A 163 -7.36 15.26 5.43
CA GLU A 163 -8.13 14.06 5.69
C GLU A 163 -9.64 14.34 5.56
N ALA A 164 -10.43 13.33 5.18
CA ALA A 164 -11.88 13.45 5.14
C ALA A 164 -12.51 13.46 6.55
N CYS A 165 -11.75 13.08 7.56
CA CYS A 165 -12.11 13.20 8.97
C CYS A 165 -12.44 14.67 9.32
N PRO A 166 -13.57 14.96 9.99
CA PRO A 166 -13.95 16.33 10.36
C PRO A 166 -12.89 17.07 11.19
N MET A 167 -12.11 16.35 11.99
CA MET A 167 -11.04 16.90 12.81
C MET A 167 -9.68 16.91 12.07
N ASN A 168 -9.62 16.43 10.85
CA ASN A 168 -8.38 16.26 10.08
C ASN A 168 -7.29 15.43 10.81
N LEU A 169 -7.70 14.45 11.61
CA LEU A 169 -6.81 13.62 12.44
C LEU A 169 -6.77 12.13 12.02
N ALA A 170 -7.95 11.54 11.80
CA ALA A 170 -8.02 10.13 11.43
C ALA A 170 -7.59 9.95 9.96
N PRO A 171 -6.59 9.10 9.69
CA PRO A 171 -6.18 8.78 8.33
C PRO A 171 -7.35 8.19 7.52
N THR A 172 -7.67 8.87 6.44
CA THR A 172 -8.74 8.56 5.47
C THR A 172 -8.21 8.81 4.07
N SER A 173 -8.19 10.05 3.60
CA SER A 173 -7.64 10.42 2.29
C SER A 173 -6.20 9.94 2.10
N SER A 174 -5.36 10.04 3.14
CA SER A 174 -3.96 9.57 3.08
C SER A 174 -3.86 8.07 2.89
N THR A 175 -4.70 7.28 3.56
CA THR A 175 -4.72 5.82 3.40
C THR A 175 -5.33 5.40 2.07
N THR A 176 -6.35 6.11 1.60
CA THR A 176 -6.96 5.90 0.28
C THR A 176 -5.95 6.21 -0.84
N ALA A 177 -5.21 7.32 -0.74
CA ALA A 177 -4.16 7.66 -1.70
C ALA A 177 -3.05 6.59 -1.76
N MET A 178 -2.59 6.08 -0.60
CA MET A 178 -1.63 4.98 -0.55
C MET A 178 -2.17 3.71 -1.20
N LEU A 179 -3.44 3.37 -0.94
CA LEU A 179 -4.08 2.19 -1.52
C LEU A 179 -4.17 2.29 -3.03
N VAL A 180 -4.68 3.40 -3.55
CA VAL A 180 -4.83 3.64 -4.99
C VAL A 180 -3.48 3.61 -5.70
N LEU A 181 -2.44 4.24 -5.12
CA LEU A 181 -1.09 4.19 -5.69
C LEU A 181 -0.50 2.79 -5.65
N GLY A 182 -0.74 2.02 -4.58
CA GLY A 182 -0.33 0.62 -4.48
C GLY A 182 -1.03 -0.28 -5.49
N ASP A 183 -2.30 -0.04 -5.80
CA ASP A 183 -3.00 -0.75 -6.86
C ASP A 183 -2.47 -0.36 -8.25
N ALA A 184 -2.15 0.92 -8.46
CA ALA A 184 -1.51 1.37 -9.69
C ALA A 184 -0.16 0.67 -9.89
N LEU A 185 0.69 0.56 -8.84
CA LEU A 185 1.94 -0.19 -8.90
C LEU A 185 1.72 -1.66 -9.28
N ALA A 186 0.81 -2.34 -8.59
CA ALA A 186 0.55 -3.76 -8.82
C ALA A 186 0.01 -4.02 -10.22
N MET A 187 -0.90 -3.19 -10.72
CA MET A 187 -1.50 -3.36 -12.06
C MET A 187 -0.54 -2.99 -13.17
N THR A 188 0.26 -1.93 -13.03
CA THR A 188 1.29 -1.58 -14.00
C THR A 188 2.37 -2.66 -14.08
N LEU A 189 2.80 -3.17 -12.91
CA LEU A 189 3.79 -4.26 -12.83
C LEU A 189 3.25 -5.57 -13.44
N LEU A 190 1.96 -5.87 -13.28
CA LEU A 190 1.30 -7.01 -13.91
C LEU A 190 1.33 -6.88 -15.44
N ASP A 191 0.96 -5.70 -15.96
CA ASP A 191 0.86 -5.43 -17.40
C ASP A 191 2.25 -5.47 -18.06
N SER A 192 3.23 -4.80 -17.48
CA SER A 192 4.60 -4.75 -17.98
C SER A 192 5.29 -6.12 -18.04
N ARG A 193 4.93 -7.04 -17.12
CA ARG A 193 5.45 -8.42 -17.10
C ARG A 193 4.70 -9.37 -18.03
N GLY A 194 3.69 -8.90 -18.75
CA GLY A 194 2.90 -9.73 -19.68
C GLY A 194 2.12 -10.84 -18.97
N PHE A 195 1.66 -10.60 -17.73
CA PHE A 195 0.88 -11.56 -16.95
C PHE A 195 -0.48 -11.83 -17.58
N VAL A 196 -0.80 -13.09 -17.86
CA VAL A 196 -2.02 -13.48 -18.56
C VAL A 196 -3.03 -14.18 -17.66
N LYS A 197 -4.25 -14.40 -18.18
CA LYS A 197 -5.34 -15.05 -17.42
C LYS A 197 -4.98 -16.43 -16.92
N GLU A 198 -4.19 -17.15 -17.67
CA GLU A 198 -3.69 -18.50 -17.35
C GLU A 198 -2.78 -18.47 -16.12
N ASP A 199 -1.96 -17.45 -15.97
CA ASP A 199 -1.11 -17.25 -14.78
C ASP A 199 -1.95 -16.90 -13.57
N PHE A 200 -2.96 -16.02 -13.73
CA PHE A 200 -3.91 -15.72 -12.68
C PHE A 200 -4.66 -16.96 -12.18
N ALA A 201 -5.08 -17.84 -13.10
CA ALA A 201 -5.75 -19.09 -12.76
C ALA A 201 -4.86 -20.00 -11.92
N LYS A 202 -3.56 -20.12 -12.26
CA LYS A 202 -2.58 -20.91 -11.47
C LYS A 202 -2.48 -20.43 -10.02
N LEU A 203 -2.55 -19.11 -9.80
CA LEU A 203 -2.46 -18.50 -8.48
C LEU A 203 -3.79 -18.52 -7.70
N HIS A 204 -4.93 -18.78 -8.39
CA HIS A 204 -6.27 -18.83 -7.83
C HIS A 204 -7.01 -20.14 -8.12
N PRO A 205 -6.45 -21.30 -7.77
CA PRO A 205 -7.01 -22.61 -8.18
C PRO A 205 -8.42 -22.86 -7.63
N GLY A 206 -8.76 -22.29 -6.47
CA GLY A 206 -10.08 -22.41 -5.86
C GLY A 206 -11.17 -21.49 -6.41
N GLY A 207 -10.79 -20.47 -7.19
CA GLY A 207 -11.71 -19.49 -7.78
C GLY A 207 -12.45 -20.05 -9.01
N THR A 208 -13.54 -19.40 -9.41
CA THR A 208 -14.33 -19.82 -10.59
C THR A 208 -13.45 -19.85 -11.85
N LEU A 209 -12.63 -18.83 -12.07
CA LEU A 209 -11.72 -18.77 -13.23
C LEU A 209 -10.66 -19.88 -13.17
N GLY A 210 -10.05 -20.10 -11.99
CA GLY A 210 -9.07 -21.18 -11.79
C GLY A 210 -9.66 -22.55 -12.11
N ARG A 211 -10.83 -22.86 -11.57
CA ARG A 211 -11.54 -24.12 -11.89
C ARG A 211 -11.84 -24.25 -13.37
N THR A 212 -12.33 -23.20 -14.02
CA THR A 212 -12.68 -23.24 -15.44
C THR A 212 -11.47 -23.47 -16.34
N LEU A 213 -10.32 -22.85 -16.05
CA LEU A 213 -9.13 -22.92 -16.90
C LEU A 213 -8.21 -24.10 -16.56
N LEU A 214 -8.17 -24.54 -15.30
CA LEU A 214 -7.23 -25.58 -14.86
C LEU A 214 -7.84 -26.98 -14.78
N THR A 215 -9.19 -27.12 -14.66
CA THR A 215 -9.84 -28.43 -14.57
C THR A 215 -9.78 -29.14 -15.92
N LYS A 216 -9.15 -30.31 -15.94
CA LYS A 216 -9.12 -31.19 -17.11
C LYS A 216 -10.27 -32.18 -17.05
N VAL A 217 -10.67 -32.70 -18.18
CA VAL A 217 -11.69 -33.76 -18.26
C VAL A 217 -11.29 -34.98 -17.41
N SER A 218 -9.98 -35.30 -17.38
CA SER A 218 -9.43 -36.35 -16.51
C SER A 218 -9.68 -36.16 -15.02
N ASP A 219 -9.83 -34.90 -14.55
CA ASP A 219 -10.02 -34.59 -13.13
C ASP A 219 -11.47 -34.77 -12.67
N ILE A 220 -12.42 -34.82 -13.63
CA ILE A 220 -13.85 -34.92 -13.36
C ILE A 220 -14.50 -36.17 -13.91
N MET A 221 -13.83 -36.88 -14.86
CA MET A 221 -14.33 -38.14 -15.39
C MET A 221 -14.20 -39.25 -14.33
N ARG A 222 -15.22 -40.11 -14.20
CA ARG A 222 -15.10 -41.33 -13.42
C ARG A 222 -14.07 -42.21 -14.13
N ALA A 223 -12.97 -42.54 -13.47
CA ALA A 223 -12.11 -43.65 -13.90
C ALA A 223 -12.94 -44.93 -13.70
N GLY A 224 -13.39 -45.52 -14.77
CA GLY A 224 -14.09 -46.80 -14.73
C GLY A 224 -13.17 -47.91 -14.21
N GLU A 225 -13.72 -48.84 -13.45
CA GLU A 225 -13.17 -50.18 -13.35
C GLU A 225 -13.23 -50.84 -14.71
#